data_d40d8ac7192a5184154ab05ae3c48c35
#
_entry.id   d40d8ac7192a5184154ab05ae3c48c35
#
_cell.length_a   1.000
_cell.length_b   1.000
_cell.length_c   1.000
_cell.angle_alpha   90.00
_cell.angle_beta   90.00
_cell.angle_gamma   90.00
#
_symmetry.space_group_name_H-M   'P 1'
#
loop_
_entity.id
_entity.type
_entity.pdbx_description
1 polymer ?
#
loop_
_entity_poly.entity_id
_entity_poly.type
_entity_poly.pdbx_seq_one_letter_code
_entity_poly.pdbx_strand_id
1 'polypeptide(L)'
;MKKLRGGLLVCLLFLGFALAVTTPAHAAKLGTRPNWGACGVSTDSQKLVYQFGTSELRCGTASWGYRHIKDRHYTEFQNLASAGGLNWSDLVHWAIHYNVDDPDHVVVDGTDGCRDRLLYLHDRNGREVWQQRFKVIYNALDGRIITTYPSSSICVR
;
A
#
# COMPACT_ATOMS: atom_id res chain seq x y z
N MET A 1 -7.95 65.56 52.34
CA MET A 1 -7.93 65.51 50.88
C MET A 1 -6.93 64.41 50.47
N LYS A 2 -7.40 63.21 50.16
CA LYS A 2 -6.53 62.06 49.76
C LYS A 2 -6.93 61.69 48.32
N LYS A 3 -6.02 61.89 47.34
CA LYS A 3 -6.19 61.51 45.93
C LYS A 3 -5.92 60.01 45.80
N LEU A 4 -6.94 59.25 45.42
CA LEU A 4 -6.76 57.87 44.92
C LEU A 4 -6.31 57.94 43.46
N ARG A 5 -5.14 57.32 43.19
CA ARG A 5 -4.66 57.04 41.85
C ARG A 5 -5.11 55.64 41.48
N GLY A 6 -6.05 55.50 40.57
CA GLY A 6 -6.45 54.24 39.94
C GLY A 6 -5.39 53.77 38.95
N GLY A 7 -4.80 52.65 39.22
CA GLY A 7 -3.94 51.96 38.30
C GLY A 7 -4.77 51.05 37.36
N LEU A 8 -4.71 51.34 36.07
CA LEU A 8 -5.35 50.56 35.01
C LEU A 8 -4.48 49.35 34.67
N LEU A 9 -4.92 48.19 35.09
CA LEU A 9 -4.25 46.91 34.79
C LEU A 9 -4.68 46.44 33.42
N VAL A 10 -3.81 46.61 32.41
CA VAL A 10 -4.05 46.09 31.06
C VAL A 10 -3.60 44.60 31.02
N CYS A 11 -4.57 43.70 31.08
CA CYS A 11 -4.35 42.29 30.81
C CYS A 11 -4.19 42.06 29.30
N LEU A 12 -2.97 41.92 28.82
CA LEU A 12 -2.65 41.43 27.47
C LEU A 12 -2.89 39.94 27.41
N LEU A 13 -4.04 39.54 26.85
CA LEU A 13 -4.32 38.15 26.47
C LEU A 13 -3.51 37.79 25.21
N PHE A 14 -2.38 37.12 25.40
CA PHE A 14 -1.68 36.45 24.31
C PHE A 14 -2.50 35.24 23.86
N LEU A 15 -3.29 35.39 22.80
CA LEU A 15 -3.85 34.27 22.04
C LEU A 15 -2.69 33.59 21.30
N GLY A 16 -2.12 32.57 21.92
CA GLY A 16 -1.16 31.68 21.27
C GLY A 16 -1.86 30.88 20.17
N PHE A 17 -1.69 31.31 18.91
CA PHE A 17 -2.05 30.50 17.75
C PHE A 17 -1.06 29.33 17.68
N ALA A 18 -1.45 28.16 18.15
CA ALA A 18 -0.72 26.93 17.91
C ALA A 18 -0.86 26.57 16.42
N LEU A 19 0.13 26.95 15.61
CA LEU A 19 0.27 26.44 14.25
C LEU A 19 0.53 24.93 14.36
N ALA A 20 -0.50 24.14 14.12
CA ALA A 20 -0.34 22.71 13.91
C ALA A 20 0.52 22.51 12.65
N VAL A 21 1.80 22.23 12.85
CA VAL A 21 2.69 21.81 11.78
C VAL A 21 2.24 20.41 11.40
N THR A 22 1.39 20.30 10.37
CA THR A 22 1.09 19.03 9.72
C THR A 22 2.38 18.60 8.99
N THR A 23 3.14 17.71 9.61
CA THR A 23 4.23 17.03 8.92
C THR A 23 3.64 16.29 7.72
N PRO A 24 4.13 16.55 6.47
CA PRO A 24 3.70 15.78 5.32
C PRO A 24 3.99 14.31 5.62
N ALA A 25 2.97 13.45 5.46
CA ALA A 25 3.16 12.02 5.54
C ALA A 25 4.29 11.66 4.56
N HIS A 26 5.44 11.27 5.09
CA HIS A 26 6.55 10.82 4.27
C HIS A 26 6.05 9.62 3.50
N ALA A 27 5.98 9.75 2.16
CA ALA A 27 5.83 8.59 1.30
C ALA A 27 6.96 7.63 1.69
N ALA A 28 6.60 6.51 2.31
CA ALA A 28 7.56 5.52 2.73
C ALA A 28 8.38 5.15 1.50
N LYS A 29 9.70 5.39 1.55
CA LYS A 29 10.58 5.05 0.46
C LYS A 29 10.56 3.53 0.36
N LEU A 30 9.70 3.02 -0.55
CA LEU A 30 9.68 1.60 -0.88
C LEU A 30 11.11 1.20 -1.20
N GLY A 31 11.61 0.15 -0.55
CA GLY A 31 12.95 -0.38 -0.75
C GLY A 31 13.27 -0.66 -2.22
N THR A 32 14.33 -1.38 -2.49
CA THR A 32 14.71 -1.76 -3.86
C THR A 32 13.51 -2.36 -4.59
N ARG A 33 13.20 -1.81 -5.78
CA ARG A 33 12.08 -2.28 -6.59
C ARG A 33 12.32 -3.71 -7.08
N PRO A 34 11.27 -4.54 -7.18
CA PRO A 34 11.36 -5.86 -7.79
C PRO A 34 11.92 -5.78 -9.21
N ASN A 35 12.73 -6.73 -9.61
CA ASN A 35 13.13 -6.87 -11.00
C ASN A 35 12.02 -7.54 -11.82
N TRP A 36 11.02 -6.77 -12.21
CA TRP A 36 9.86 -7.26 -12.98
C TRP A 36 10.22 -7.87 -14.34
N GLY A 37 11.39 -7.56 -14.89
CA GLY A 37 11.92 -8.15 -16.12
C GLY A 37 12.59 -9.52 -15.93
N ALA A 38 12.71 -10.00 -14.70
CA ALA A 38 13.47 -11.22 -14.40
C ALA A 38 12.77 -12.52 -14.86
N CYS A 39 11.48 -12.47 -15.24
CA CYS A 39 10.65 -13.64 -15.54
C CYS A 39 10.36 -13.76 -17.04
N GLY A 40 11.37 -14.09 -17.83
CA GLY A 40 11.19 -14.49 -19.25
C GLY A 40 10.46 -15.85 -19.36
N VAL A 41 10.10 -16.21 -20.59
CA VAL A 41 9.32 -17.46 -20.89
C VAL A 41 10.01 -18.72 -20.36
N SER A 42 11.34 -18.81 -20.53
CA SER A 42 12.16 -19.95 -20.12
C SER A 42 12.72 -19.86 -18.70
N THR A 43 12.36 -18.80 -17.94
CA THR A 43 12.87 -18.64 -16.57
C THR A 43 12.22 -19.65 -15.63
N ASP A 44 13.01 -20.22 -14.73
CA ASP A 44 12.50 -21.13 -13.68
C ASP A 44 11.36 -20.46 -12.90
N SER A 45 10.28 -21.21 -12.73
CA SER A 45 9.08 -20.75 -11.99
C SER A 45 9.38 -20.45 -10.52
N GLN A 46 10.37 -21.12 -9.94
CA GLN A 46 10.78 -20.93 -8.54
C GLN A 46 11.72 -19.73 -8.33
N LYS A 47 12.21 -19.10 -9.41
CA LYS A 47 13.07 -17.92 -9.29
C LYS A 47 12.41 -16.83 -8.50
N LEU A 48 13.07 -16.37 -7.43
CA LEU A 48 12.61 -15.25 -6.60
C LEU A 48 12.63 -13.93 -7.40
N VAL A 49 11.51 -13.24 -7.43
CA VAL A 49 11.36 -11.89 -7.98
C VAL A 49 11.57 -10.85 -6.88
N TYR A 50 10.93 -11.07 -5.73
CA TYR A 50 11.04 -10.18 -4.59
C TYR A 50 10.57 -10.84 -3.29
N GLN A 51 11.19 -10.41 -2.17
CA GLN A 51 10.82 -10.82 -0.82
C GLN A 51 10.03 -9.70 -0.15
N PHE A 52 8.81 -9.98 0.28
CA PHE A 52 7.95 -9.08 1.04
C PHE A 52 7.81 -9.63 2.47
N GLY A 53 8.63 -9.16 3.39
CA GLY A 53 8.63 -9.71 4.75
C GLY A 53 8.74 -11.24 4.74
N THR A 54 7.70 -11.92 5.23
CA THR A 54 7.61 -13.39 5.24
C THR A 54 7.04 -13.99 3.94
N SER A 55 6.63 -13.15 2.97
CA SER A 55 6.00 -13.61 1.73
C SER A 55 6.93 -13.43 0.54
N GLU A 56 6.90 -14.39 -0.39
CA GLU A 56 7.77 -14.44 -1.55
C GLU A 56 6.98 -14.32 -2.85
N LEU A 57 7.34 -13.34 -3.70
CA LEU A 57 6.90 -13.32 -5.08
C LEU A 57 7.95 -14.00 -5.94
N ARG A 58 7.56 -15.09 -6.59
CA ARG A 58 8.40 -15.84 -7.53
C ARG A 58 7.89 -15.66 -8.95
N CYS A 59 8.67 -16.05 -9.96
CA CYS A 59 8.24 -15.97 -11.36
C CYS A 59 6.93 -16.74 -11.61
N GLY A 60 6.78 -17.89 -11.00
CA GLY A 60 5.55 -18.66 -11.05
C GLY A 60 5.22 -19.21 -12.45
N THR A 61 3.95 -19.53 -12.62
CA THR A 61 3.36 -20.09 -13.84
C THR A 61 2.11 -19.30 -14.25
N ALA A 62 1.33 -19.79 -15.19
CA ALA A 62 0.01 -19.21 -15.51
C ALA A 62 -1.01 -19.29 -14.36
N SER A 63 -0.76 -20.12 -13.33
CA SER A 63 -1.67 -20.33 -12.19
C SER A 63 -1.24 -19.68 -10.89
N TRP A 64 0.00 -19.17 -10.78
CA TRP A 64 0.51 -18.53 -9.58
C TRP A 64 1.74 -17.66 -9.85
N GLY A 65 2.03 -16.71 -8.94
CA GLY A 65 3.21 -15.85 -8.97
C GLY A 65 3.12 -14.72 -9.99
N TYR A 66 4.27 -14.13 -10.31
CA TYR A 66 4.36 -12.94 -11.17
C TYR A 66 3.70 -13.14 -12.54
N ARG A 67 3.95 -14.29 -13.20
CA ARG A 67 3.35 -14.56 -14.53
C ARG A 67 1.84 -14.58 -14.47
N HIS A 68 1.26 -15.25 -13.46
CA HIS A 68 -0.18 -15.26 -13.26
C HIS A 68 -0.75 -13.86 -13.04
N ILE A 69 -0.12 -13.06 -12.16
CA ILE A 69 -0.54 -11.67 -11.91
C ILE A 69 -0.51 -10.86 -13.20
N LYS A 70 0.58 -10.98 -13.97
CA LYS A 70 0.71 -10.29 -15.26
C LYS A 70 -0.33 -10.74 -16.27
N ASP A 71 -0.55 -12.03 -16.42
CA ASP A 71 -1.44 -12.58 -17.45
C ASP A 71 -2.92 -12.32 -17.14
N ARG A 72 -3.29 -12.34 -15.86
CA ARG A 72 -4.71 -12.27 -15.44
C ARG A 72 -5.14 -10.89 -15.00
N HIS A 73 -4.25 -10.11 -14.38
CA HIS A 73 -4.59 -8.89 -13.68
C HIS A 73 -3.88 -7.64 -14.22
N TYR A 74 -3.07 -7.76 -15.29
CA TYR A 74 -2.36 -6.62 -15.88
C TYR A 74 -3.28 -5.45 -16.19
N THR A 75 -4.39 -5.70 -16.89
CA THR A 75 -5.30 -4.64 -17.35
C THR A 75 -5.96 -3.91 -16.18
N GLU A 76 -6.35 -4.65 -15.12
CA GLU A 76 -6.95 -4.08 -13.91
C GLU A 76 -5.96 -3.14 -13.21
N PHE A 77 -4.73 -3.61 -12.99
CA PHE A 77 -3.68 -2.79 -12.37
C PHE A 77 -3.27 -1.61 -13.26
N GLN A 78 -3.16 -1.80 -14.58
CA GLN A 78 -2.77 -0.74 -15.51
C GLN A 78 -3.80 0.40 -15.53
N ASN A 79 -5.09 0.08 -15.52
CA ASN A 79 -6.17 1.07 -15.51
C ASN A 79 -6.11 1.93 -14.24
N LEU A 80 -5.96 1.30 -13.07
CA LEU A 80 -5.84 2.00 -11.79
C LEU A 80 -4.54 2.83 -11.71
N ALA A 81 -3.42 2.25 -12.13
CA ALA A 81 -2.12 2.90 -12.10
C ALA A 81 -2.08 4.15 -12.99
N SER A 82 -2.67 4.06 -14.20
CA SER A 82 -2.71 5.16 -15.16
C SER A 82 -3.45 6.39 -14.61
N ALA A 83 -4.51 6.19 -13.84
CA ALA A 83 -5.25 7.28 -13.20
C ALA A 83 -4.38 8.08 -12.20
N GLY A 84 -3.37 7.45 -11.61
CA GLY A 84 -2.43 8.09 -10.68
C GLY A 84 -1.07 8.44 -11.28
N GLY A 85 -0.88 8.26 -12.59
CA GLY A 85 0.41 8.49 -13.25
C GLY A 85 1.50 7.48 -12.86
N LEU A 86 1.10 6.28 -12.46
CA LEU A 86 1.96 5.16 -12.11
C LEU A 86 2.01 4.13 -13.24
N ASN A 87 2.93 3.19 -13.16
CA ASN A 87 2.87 1.97 -13.97
C ASN A 87 2.23 0.81 -13.16
N TRP A 88 1.72 -0.18 -13.87
CA TRP A 88 1.04 -1.32 -13.25
C TRP A 88 1.91 -2.09 -12.25
N SER A 89 3.18 -2.25 -12.53
CA SER A 89 4.09 -3.03 -11.67
C SER A 89 4.41 -2.32 -10.36
N ASP A 90 4.50 -0.99 -10.35
CA ASP A 90 4.65 -0.22 -9.12
C ASP A 90 3.40 -0.37 -8.24
N LEU A 91 2.20 -0.34 -8.85
CA LEU A 91 0.97 -0.55 -8.12
C LEU A 91 0.84 -1.99 -7.58
N VAL A 92 1.26 -3.01 -8.34
CA VAL A 92 1.35 -4.40 -7.85
C VAL A 92 2.30 -4.49 -6.66
N HIS A 93 3.47 -3.84 -6.75
CA HIS A 93 4.42 -3.82 -5.64
C HIS A 93 3.78 -3.23 -4.37
N TRP A 94 3.13 -2.08 -4.49
CA TRP A 94 2.46 -1.44 -3.36
C TRP A 94 1.32 -2.28 -2.80
N ALA A 95 0.51 -2.86 -3.68
CA ALA A 95 -0.58 -3.74 -3.26
C ALA A 95 -0.06 -4.91 -2.42
N ILE A 96 1.01 -5.58 -2.85
CA ILE A 96 1.59 -6.69 -2.09
C ILE A 96 2.25 -6.20 -0.80
N HIS A 97 3.08 -5.17 -0.88
CA HIS A 97 3.83 -4.64 0.25
C HIS A 97 2.90 -4.28 1.43
N TYR A 98 1.92 -3.43 1.18
CA TYR A 98 1.01 -3.00 2.25
C TYR A 98 0.09 -4.13 2.75
N ASN A 99 -0.28 -5.09 1.91
CA ASN A 99 -1.04 -6.26 2.35
C ASN A 99 -0.21 -7.22 3.20
N VAL A 100 1.11 -7.26 3.02
CA VAL A 100 1.99 -8.10 3.85
C VAL A 100 2.33 -7.40 5.16
N ASP A 101 2.64 -6.10 5.12
CA ASP A 101 3.15 -5.37 6.28
C ASP A 101 2.05 -4.97 7.26
N ASP A 102 0.87 -4.55 6.74
CA ASP A 102 -0.21 -4.00 7.59
C ASP A 102 -1.58 -4.26 6.92
N PRO A 103 -2.04 -5.51 6.85
CA PRO A 103 -3.33 -5.87 6.27
C PRO A 103 -4.51 -5.41 7.13
N ASP A 104 -5.63 -5.02 6.48
CA ASP A 104 -6.89 -4.77 7.19
C ASP A 104 -7.51 -6.07 7.70
N HIS A 105 -7.42 -7.15 6.90
CA HIS A 105 -7.92 -8.47 7.25
C HIS A 105 -6.93 -9.56 6.83
N VAL A 106 -6.85 -10.61 7.65
CA VAL A 106 -6.10 -11.84 7.35
C VAL A 106 -6.99 -13.02 7.62
N VAL A 107 -7.13 -13.89 6.63
CA VAL A 107 -7.85 -15.17 6.74
C VAL A 107 -6.96 -16.28 6.24
N VAL A 108 -6.91 -17.39 6.98
CA VAL A 108 -6.23 -18.60 6.58
C VAL A 108 -7.23 -19.75 6.62
N ASP A 109 -7.33 -20.49 5.52
CA ASP A 109 -8.14 -21.70 5.42
C ASP A 109 -7.30 -22.83 4.79
N GLY A 110 -6.93 -23.79 5.61
CA GLY A 110 -6.00 -24.83 5.22
C GLY A 110 -4.64 -24.27 4.81
N THR A 111 -4.26 -24.50 3.56
CA THR A 111 -3.01 -24.01 2.97
C THR A 111 -3.14 -22.65 2.30
N ASP A 112 -4.35 -22.13 2.18
CA ASP A 112 -4.62 -20.89 1.47
C ASP A 112 -4.77 -19.72 2.46
N GLY A 113 -4.00 -18.68 2.24
CA GLY A 113 -4.08 -17.43 2.98
C GLY A 113 -4.59 -16.29 2.10
N CYS A 114 -5.42 -15.44 2.67
CA CYS A 114 -5.90 -14.21 2.07
C CYS A 114 -5.58 -13.04 2.99
N ARG A 115 -4.98 -11.99 2.43
CA ARG A 115 -4.83 -10.68 3.07
C ARG A 115 -5.49 -9.65 2.20
N ASP A 116 -6.15 -8.67 2.79
CA ASP A 116 -6.66 -7.53 2.05
C ASP A 116 -6.35 -6.21 2.74
N ARG A 117 -6.25 -5.15 1.95
CA ARG A 117 -6.06 -3.79 2.42
C ARG A 117 -6.70 -2.78 1.48
N LEU A 118 -7.32 -1.75 2.04
CA LEU A 118 -7.76 -0.57 1.32
C LEU A 118 -6.60 0.41 1.16
N LEU A 119 -6.23 0.72 -0.08
CA LEU A 119 -5.19 1.69 -0.41
C LEU A 119 -5.81 2.95 -0.98
N TYR A 120 -5.19 4.08 -0.69
CA TYR A 120 -5.56 5.41 -1.17
C TYR A 120 -4.45 5.94 -2.06
N LEU A 121 -4.77 6.32 -3.29
CA LEU A 121 -3.82 6.96 -4.18
C LEU A 121 -4.05 8.46 -4.18
N HIS A 122 -2.98 9.21 -3.95
CA HIS A 122 -2.97 10.66 -4.02
C HIS A 122 -2.12 11.13 -5.19
N ASP A 123 -2.56 12.21 -5.85
CA ASP A 123 -1.77 12.88 -6.86
C ASP A 123 -0.59 13.66 -6.23
N ARG A 124 0.22 14.32 -7.07
CA ARG A 124 1.39 15.07 -6.63
C ARG A 124 1.04 16.27 -5.73
N ASN A 125 -0.23 16.70 -5.72
CA ASN A 125 -0.74 17.81 -4.91
C ASN A 125 -1.36 17.30 -3.59
N GLY A 126 -1.31 15.99 -3.33
CA GLY A 126 -1.89 15.35 -2.15
C GLY A 126 -3.41 15.14 -2.21
N ARG A 127 -4.04 15.34 -3.40
CA ARG A 127 -5.47 15.08 -3.57
C ARG A 127 -5.69 13.59 -3.83
N GLU A 128 -6.66 12.99 -3.14
CA GLU A 128 -7.06 11.61 -3.40
C GLU A 128 -7.63 11.48 -4.82
N VAL A 129 -7.06 10.55 -5.58
CA VAL A 129 -7.45 10.21 -6.96
C VAL A 129 -8.42 9.05 -6.95
N TRP A 130 -8.12 8.02 -6.13
CA TRP A 130 -8.99 6.88 -5.90
C TRP A 130 -8.62 6.16 -4.60
N GLN A 131 -9.56 5.32 -4.15
CA GLN A 131 -9.35 4.30 -3.15
C GLN A 131 -9.71 2.94 -3.73
N GLN A 132 -8.91 1.92 -3.44
CA GLN A 132 -9.12 0.56 -3.94
C GLN A 132 -8.62 -0.46 -2.92
N ARG A 133 -9.45 -1.45 -2.65
CA ARG A 133 -9.01 -2.62 -1.89
C ARG A 133 -8.26 -3.58 -2.82
N PHE A 134 -7.16 -4.12 -2.30
CA PHE A 134 -6.40 -5.16 -2.97
C PHE A 134 -6.40 -6.41 -2.10
N LYS A 135 -6.43 -7.57 -2.75
CA LYS A 135 -6.22 -8.86 -2.10
C LYS A 135 -4.89 -9.45 -2.50
N VAL A 136 -4.25 -10.13 -1.55
CA VAL A 136 -3.09 -10.98 -1.79
C VAL A 136 -3.46 -12.39 -1.33
N ILE A 137 -3.45 -13.33 -2.26
CA ILE A 137 -3.61 -14.75 -1.98
C ILE A 137 -2.23 -15.38 -1.93
N TYR A 138 -1.97 -16.14 -0.89
CA TYR A 138 -0.68 -16.76 -0.65
C TYR A 138 -0.83 -18.17 -0.08
N ASN A 139 0.19 -18.99 -0.26
CA ASN A 139 0.27 -20.28 0.42
C ASN A 139 0.73 -20.03 1.87
N ALA A 140 -0.09 -20.44 2.84
CA ALA A 140 0.16 -20.17 4.25
C ALA A 140 1.30 -21.01 4.85
N LEU A 141 1.73 -22.09 4.18
CA LEU A 141 2.81 -22.95 4.66
C LEU A 141 4.20 -22.40 4.32
N ASP A 142 4.36 -21.80 3.14
CA ASP A 142 5.66 -21.36 2.64
C ASP A 142 5.73 -19.83 2.33
N GLY A 143 4.62 -19.10 2.52
CA GLY A 143 4.55 -17.66 2.26
C GLY A 143 4.54 -17.26 0.78
N ARG A 144 4.51 -18.24 -0.13
CA ARG A 144 4.53 -17.98 -1.57
C ARG A 144 3.28 -17.26 -2.04
N ILE A 145 3.44 -16.12 -2.70
CA ILE A 145 2.34 -15.35 -3.27
C ILE A 145 1.80 -16.08 -4.49
N ILE A 146 0.50 -16.38 -4.47
CA ILE A 146 -0.22 -17.03 -5.55
C ILE A 146 -0.69 -15.93 -6.53
N THR A 147 -1.39 -14.91 -6.02
CA THR A 147 -1.88 -13.80 -6.83
C THR A 147 -2.12 -12.55 -5.99
N THR A 148 -2.26 -11.41 -6.66
CA THR A 148 -2.82 -10.18 -6.12
C THR A 148 -3.70 -9.51 -7.16
N TYR A 149 -4.78 -8.88 -6.72
CA TYR A 149 -5.74 -8.23 -7.61
C TYR A 149 -6.58 -7.18 -6.86
N PRO A 150 -7.12 -6.17 -7.59
CA PRO A 150 -8.12 -5.25 -7.06
C PRO A 150 -9.42 -5.99 -6.71
N SER A 151 -10.03 -5.66 -5.59
CA SER A 151 -11.26 -6.30 -5.12
C SER A 151 -12.20 -5.29 -4.46
N SER A 152 -13.50 -5.50 -4.58
CA SER A 152 -14.52 -4.75 -3.82
C SER A 152 -14.86 -5.40 -2.48
N SER A 153 -14.42 -6.64 -2.24
CA SER A 153 -14.75 -7.41 -1.04
C SER A 153 -13.53 -7.64 -0.14
N ILE A 154 -13.76 -7.84 1.15
CA ILE A 154 -12.76 -8.26 2.13
C ILE A 154 -12.45 -9.75 2.01
N CYS A 155 -11.36 -10.20 2.64
CA CYS A 155 -11.11 -11.62 2.87
C CYS A 155 -12.12 -12.15 3.90
N VAL A 156 -12.81 -13.24 3.56
CA VAL A 156 -13.75 -13.96 4.42
C VAL A 156 -13.48 -15.46 4.33
N ARG A 157 -13.85 -16.19 5.40
CA ARG A 157 -13.88 -17.66 5.36
C ARG A 157 -15.08 -18.14 4.58
#